data_df33d4621066d1c7fece163cafb6a01e
#
_entry.id   df33d4621066d1c7fece163cafb6a01e
#
_cell.length_a   1.000
_cell.length_b   1.000
_cell.length_c   1.000
_cell.angle_alpha   90.00
_cell.angle_beta   90.00
_cell.angle_gamma   90.00
#
_symmetry.space_group_name_H-M   'P 1'
#
loop_
_entity.id
_entity.type
_entity.pdbx_description
1 polymer ?
#
loop_
_entity_poly.entity_id
_entity_poly.type
_entity_poly.pdbx_seq_one_letter_code
_entity_poly.pdbx_strand_id
1 'polypeptide(L)'
;MLSRQNHQQPADAVAMLKADHQRVKDLFAQYEATENVETKRTLAEQVFVELETHAQLEENVFYPTVNEETDEGPELVQESLSEHETVKTLIQALRDMAHDTDEFDAKFQELIQNVDHHVEEEEANMFPLAERELADNLEEMREAMQELKAELHGS
;
A
#
# COMPACT_ATOMS: atom_id res chain seq x y z
N MET A 1 -23.39 17.30 -10.23
CA MET A 1 -22.96 17.04 -9.97
C MET A 1 -22.54 16.28 -9.76
N LEU A 2 -22.23 16.20 -10.00
CA LEU A 2 -21.77 15.68 -9.77
C LEU A 2 -20.85 15.23 -9.38
N SER A 3 -20.79 14.95 -9.76
CA SER A 3 -19.59 14.55 -9.55
C SER A 3 -18.91 14.56 -8.34
N ARG A 4 -19.19 14.96 -7.64
CA ARG A 4 -18.70 15.02 -6.53
C ARG A 4 -18.31 13.83 -5.93
N GLN A 5 -18.83 12.72 -6.29
CA GLN A 5 -18.43 11.49 -5.74
C GLN A 5 -17.00 11.26 -5.92
N ASN A 6 -16.48 11.68 -7.04
CA ASN A 6 -15.09 11.48 -7.36
C ASN A 6 -14.16 12.20 -6.45
N HIS A 7 -14.70 13.17 -5.73
CA HIS A 7 -13.88 14.00 -4.89
C HIS A 7 -14.06 13.69 -3.44
N GLN A 8 -14.80 12.64 -3.16
CA GLN A 8 -15.03 12.30 -1.78
C GLN A 8 -13.76 11.85 -1.12
N GLN A 9 -13.54 12.37 0.05
CA GLN A 9 -12.44 11.94 0.88
C GLN A 9 -12.77 10.58 1.47
N PRO A 10 -11.77 9.73 1.68
CA PRO A 10 -11.99 8.53 2.48
C PRO A 10 -12.53 8.94 3.84
N ALA A 11 -13.42 8.14 4.39
CA ALA A 11 -14.04 8.46 5.66
C ALA A 11 -13.02 8.50 6.80
N ASP A 12 -12.03 7.60 6.77
CA ASP A 12 -11.03 7.54 7.82
C ASP A 12 -9.77 6.84 7.30
N ALA A 13 -8.83 6.60 8.20
CA ALA A 13 -7.54 6.02 7.84
C ALA A 13 -7.69 4.64 7.20
N VAL A 14 -8.57 3.80 7.73
CA VAL A 14 -8.75 2.45 7.17
C VAL A 14 -9.30 2.53 5.75
N ALA A 15 -10.30 3.39 5.53
CA ALA A 15 -10.83 3.56 4.18
C ALA A 15 -9.76 4.07 3.21
N MET A 16 -8.91 4.98 3.67
CA MET A 16 -7.83 5.51 2.85
C MET A 16 -6.84 4.42 2.46
N LEU A 17 -6.45 3.59 3.42
CA LEU A 17 -5.51 2.51 3.15
C LEU A 17 -6.12 1.45 2.23
N LYS A 18 -7.41 1.16 2.40
CA LYS A 18 -8.08 0.22 1.51
C LYS A 18 -8.15 0.75 0.08
N ALA A 19 -8.34 2.06 -0.08
CA ALA A 19 -8.34 2.67 -1.41
C ALA A 19 -6.98 2.52 -2.07
N ASP A 20 -5.90 2.66 -1.29
CA ASP A 20 -4.55 2.42 -1.80
C ASP A 20 -4.39 0.98 -2.27
N HIS A 21 -4.90 0.04 -1.47
CA HIS A 21 -4.82 -1.38 -1.84
C HIS A 21 -5.52 -1.63 -3.17
N GLN A 22 -6.68 -1.02 -3.36
CA GLN A 22 -7.43 -1.19 -4.59
C GLN A 22 -6.69 -0.61 -5.79
N ARG A 23 -6.06 0.54 -5.60
CA ARG A 23 -5.29 1.17 -6.68
C ARG A 23 -4.15 0.28 -7.15
N VAL A 24 -3.45 -0.33 -6.20
CA VAL A 24 -2.35 -1.23 -6.53
C VAL A 24 -2.86 -2.47 -7.24
N LYS A 25 -3.98 -3.03 -6.78
CA LYS A 25 -4.59 -4.18 -7.45
C LYS A 25 -4.96 -3.86 -8.88
N ASP A 26 -5.49 -2.66 -9.12
CA ASP A 26 -5.85 -2.23 -10.47
C ASP A 26 -4.62 -2.12 -11.35
N LEU A 27 -3.51 -1.60 -10.80
CA LEU A 27 -2.26 -1.50 -11.54
C LEU A 27 -1.69 -2.89 -11.87
N PHE A 28 -1.78 -3.81 -10.93
CA PHE A 28 -1.35 -5.19 -11.18
C PHE A 28 -2.16 -5.80 -12.32
N ALA A 29 -3.47 -5.59 -12.31
CA ALA A 29 -4.33 -6.13 -13.36
C ALA A 29 -3.98 -5.54 -14.72
N GLN A 30 -3.70 -4.25 -14.78
CA GLN A 30 -3.29 -3.60 -16.02
C GLN A 30 -1.96 -4.16 -16.52
N TYR A 31 -1.03 -4.37 -15.61
CA TYR A 31 0.27 -4.93 -15.95
C TYR A 31 0.10 -6.32 -16.59
N GLU A 32 -0.76 -7.13 -16.01
CA GLU A 32 -0.95 -8.49 -16.51
C GLU A 32 -1.76 -8.53 -17.80
N ALA A 33 -2.52 -7.48 -18.08
CA ALA A 33 -3.37 -7.43 -19.27
C ALA A 33 -2.65 -6.94 -20.52
N THR A 34 -1.47 -6.38 -20.40
CA THR A 34 -0.75 -5.84 -21.55
C THR A 34 0.50 -6.66 -21.83
N GLU A 35 0.91 -6.68 -23.10
CA GLU A 35 2.16 -7.29 -23.50
C GLU A 35 3.13 -6.25 -24.03
N ASN A 36 2.73 -4.99 -24.01
CA ASN A 36 3.57 -3.90 -24.47
C ASN A 36 4.63 -3.59 -23.43
N VAL A 37 5.91 -3.71 -23.81
CA VAL A 37 7.02 -3.56 -22.88
C VAL A 37 7.06 -2.17 -22.25
N GLU A 38 6.82 -1.13 -23.04
CA GLU A 38 6.84 0.23 -22.52
C GLU A 38 5.72 0.48 -21.53
N THR A 39 4.54 -0.07 -21.82
CA THR A 39 3.40 0.05 -20.91
C THR A 39 3.70 -0.68 -19.61
N LYS A 40 4.25 -1.88 -19.69
CA LYS A 40 4.61 -2.64 -18.49
C LYS A 40 5.61 -1.88 -17.64
N ARG A 41 6.61 -1.28 -18.26
CA ARG A 41 7.62 -0.50 -17.53
C ARG A 41 6.96 0.66 -16.77
N THR A 42 6.10 1.39 -17.45
CA THR A 42 5.40 2.53 -16.83
C THR A 42 4.55 2.07 -15.67
N LEU A 43 3.80 0.98 -15.86
CA LEU A 43 2.95 0.45 -14.81
C LEU A 43 3.76 -0.04 -13.61
N ALA A 44 4.89 -0.70 -13.87
CA ALA A 44 5.75 -1.18 -12.79
C ALA A 44 6.25 -0.01 -11.95
N GLU A 45 6.68 1.09 -12.59
CA GLU A 45 7.14 2.25 -11.84
C GLU A 45 6.01 2.86 -11.02
N GLN A 46 4.81 2.90 -11.57
CA GLN A 46 3.67 3.39 -10.81
C GLN A 46 3.39 2.53 -9.59
N VAL A 47 3.51 1.20 -9.75
CA VAL A 47 3.33 0.28 -8.65
C VAL A 47 4.37 0.54 -7.56
N PHE A 48 5.64 0.69 -7.95
CA PHE A 48 6.70 0.92 -6.97
C PHE A 48 6.44 2.19 -6.15
N VAL A 49 6.07 3.27 -6.83
CA VAL A 49 5.81 4.54 -6.15
C VAL A 49 4.59 4.42 -5.21
N GLU A 50 3.53 3.78 -5.68
CA GLU A 50 2.35 3.60 -4.84
C GLU A 50 2.66 2.78 -3.60
N LEU A 51 3.41 1.69 -3.77
CA LEU A 51 3.76 0.83 -2.64
C LEU A 51 4.67 1.54 -1.65
N GLU A 52 5.64 2.30 -2.16
CA GLU A 52 6.55 3.02 -1.29
C GLU A 52 5.84 4.10 -0.49
N THR A 53 4.96 4.84 -1.15
CA THR A 53 4.18 5.87 -0.49
C THR A 53 3.27 5.26 0.56
N HIS A 54 2.55 4.21 0.20
CA HIS A 54 1.64 3.52 1.10
C HIS A 54 2.38 3.02 2.34
N ALA A 55 3.56 2.41 2.14
CA ALA A 55 4.35 1.90 3.26
C ALA A 55 4.74 3.03 4.21
N GLN A 56 5.08 4.20 3.67
CA GLN A 56 5.44 5.35 4.51
C GLN A 56 4.25 5.80 5.35
N LEU A 57 3.06 5.82 4.76
CA LEU A 57 1.87 6.21 5.50
C LEU A 57 1.61 5.25 6.66
N GLU A 58 1.75 3.97 6.40
CA GLU A 58 1.54 2.97 7.45
C GLU A 58 2.62 3.01 8.51
N GLU A 59 3.86 3.08 8.09
CA GLU A 59 4.98 3.01 9.04
C GLU A 59 5.11 4.26 9.91
N ASN A 60 4.69 5.39 9.40
CA ASN A 60 4.85 6.64 10.14
C ASN A 60 3.60 7.10 10.88
N VAL A 61 2.42 6.63 10.48
CA VAL A 61 1.17 7.08 11.09
C VAL A 61 0.35 5.92 11.64
N PHE A 62 -0.02 4.97 10.78
CA PHE A 62 -0.98 3.94 11.14
C PHE A 62 -0.40 2.92 12.12
N TYR A 63 0.74 2.33 11.77
CA TYR A 63 1.33 1.28 12.59
C TYR A 63 1.74 1.76 13.99
N PRO A 64 2.33 2.96 14.14
CA PRO A 64 2.67 3.41 15.50
C PRO A 64 1.46 3.49 16.42
N THR A 65 0.32 3.96 15.90
CA THR A 65 -0.88 4.07 16.72
C THR A 65 -1.44 2.68 17.06
N VAL A 66 -1.49 1.79 16.07
CA VAL A 66 -1.94 0.41 16.31
C VAL A 66 -1.05 -0.25 17.35
N ASN A 67 0.26 -0.05 17.22
CA ASN A 67 1.24 -0.67 18.12
C ASN A 67 1.07 -0.18 19.55
N GLU A 68 0.85 1.11 19.73
CA GLU A 68 0.82 1.71 21.08
C GLU A 68 -0.53 1.61 21.75
N GLU A 69 -1.61 1.62 20.97
CA GLU A 69 -2.94 1.77 21.55
C GLU A 69 -3.75 0.47 21.61
N THR A 70 -3.19 -0.64 21.16
CA THR A 70 -3.90 -1.92 21.22
C THR A 70 -3.00 -3.02 21.76
N ASP A 71 -3.61 -4.02 22.39
CA ASP A 71 -2.85 -5.14 22.95
C ASP A 71 -2.36 -6.10 21.88
N GLU A 72 -3.13 -6.26 20.80
CA GLU A 72 -2.78 -7.16 19.73
C GLU A 72 -1.89 -6.51 18.69
N GLY A 73 -1.81 -5.19 18.74
CA GLY A 73 -1.09 -4.41 17.75
C GLY A 73 0.38 -4.74 17.56
N PRO A 74 1.16 -4.84 18.66
CA PRO A 74 2.60 -5.06 18.49
C PRO A 74 2.95 -6.25 17.65
N GLU A 75 2.24 -7.36 17.81
CA GLU A 75 2.53 -8.57 17.04
C GLU A 75 2.15 -8.41 15.58
N LEU A 76 0.97 -7.83 15.33
CA LEU A 76 0.51 -7.61 13.96
C LEU A 76 1.41 -6.61 13.23
N VAL A 77 1.80 -5.55 13.92
CA VAL A 77 2.66 -4.53 13.32
C VAL A 77 4.02 -5.10 12.98
N GLN A 78 4.59 -5.91 13.87
CA GLN A 78 5.90 -6.50 13.63
C GLN A 78 5.87 -7.39 12.39
N GLU A 79 4.82 -8.19 12.26
CA GLU A 79 4.67 -9.04 11.09
C GLU A 79 4.53 -8.21 9.82
N SER A 80 3.72 -7.16 9.87
CA SER A 80 3.53 -6.28 8.71
C SER A 80 4.83 -5.59 8.29
N LEU A 81 5.62 -5.15 9.28
CA LEU A 81 6.90 -4.51 8.97
C LEU A 81 7.86 -5.49 8.29
N SER A 82 7.83 -6.75 8.71
CA SER A 82 8.65 -7.78 8.08
C SER A 82 8.23 -7.97 6.62
N GLU A 83 6.94 -7.97 6.37
CA GLU A 83 6.42 -8.09 5.00
C GLU A 83 6.79 -6.87 4.16
N HIS A 84 6.77 -5.68 4.76
CA HIS A 84 7.22 -4.47 4.08
C HIS A 84 8.68 -4.57 3.65
N GLU A 85 9.53 -5.14 4.49
CA GLU A 85 10.94 -5.31 4.14
C GLU A 85 11.11 -6.23 2.93
N THR A 86 10.32 -7.30 2.87
CA THR A 86 10.36 -8.20 1.72
C THR A 86 9.97 -7.47 0.45
N VAL A 87 8.90 -6.67 0.53
CA VAL A 87 8.44 -5.89 -0.62
C VAL A 87 9.49 -4.88 -1.07
N LYS A 88 10.11 -4.18 -0.11
CA LYS A 88 11.16 -3.21 -0.43
C LYS A 88 12.33 -3.88 -1.15
N THR A 89 12.72 -5.07 -0.69
CA THR A 89 13.81 -5.80 -1.32
C THR A 89 13.45 -6.20 -2.75
N LEU A 90 12.21 -6.64 -2.97
CA LEU A 90 11.76 -7.00 -4.30
C LEU A 90 11.74 -5.79 -5.24
N ILE A 91 11.27 -4.65 -4.74
CA ILE A 91 11.23 -3.44 -5.54
C ILE A 91 12.64 -3.03 -5.96
N GLN A 92 13.58 -3.08 -5.01
CA GLN A 92 14.95 -2.70 -5.31
C GLN A 92 15.56 -3.62 -6.36
N ALA A 93 15.31 -4.92 -6.23
CA ALA A 93 15.83 -5.89 -7.21
C ALA A 93 15.21 -5.61 -8.59
N LEU A 94 13.92 -5.32 -8.63
CA LEU A 94 13.25 -5.05 -9.89
C LEU A 94 13.77 -3.77 -10.56
N ARG A 95 14.06 -2.74 -9.75
CA ARG A 95 14.59 -1.50 -10.30
C ARG A 95 15.97 -1.69 -10.92
N ASP A 96 16.71 -2.67 -10.44
CA ASP A 96 18.04 -2.96 -10.94
C ASP A 96 18.04 -3.88 -12.17
N MET A 97 16.88 -4.41 -12.54
CA MET A 97 16.77 -5.36 -13.65
C MET A 97 16.30 -4.69 -14.93
N ALA A 98 16.66 -5.31 -16.07
CA ALA A 98 16.11 -4.89 -17.36
C ALA A 98 14.63 -5.23 -17.41
N HIS A 99 13.81 -4.30 -17.89
CA HIS A 99 12.35 -4.41 -17.84
C HIS A 99 11.75 -5.35 -18.88
N ASP A 100 12.53 -5.74 -19.88
CA ASP A 100 11.99 -6.54 -20.97
C ASP A 100 12.40 -8.00 -20.92
N THR A 101 12.65 -8.51 -19.74
CA THR A 101 13.10 -9.90 -19.58
C THR A 101 12.05 -10.73 -18.89
N ASP A 102 12.13 -12.05 -19.14
CA ASP A 102 11.29 -13.00 -18.43
C ASP A 102 11.60 -13.00 -16.94
N GLU A 103 12.84 -12.70 -16.60
CA GLU A 103 13.28 -12.59 -15.23
C GLU A 103 12.55 -11.49 -14.49
N PHE A 104 12.39 -10.34 -15.16
CA PHE A 104 11.65 -9.23 -14.56
C PHE A 104 10.20 -9.64 -14.31
N ASP A 105 9.55 -10.25 -15.31
CA ASP A 105 8.17 -10.69 -15.16
C ASP A 105 8.02 -11.66 -14.00
N ALA A 106 8.93 -12.63 -13.88
CA ALA A 106 8.86 -13.62 -12.81
C ALA A 106 9.01 -12.95 -11.44
N LYS A 107 9.95 -12.01 -11.33
CA LYS A 107 10.15 -11.31 -10.07
C LYS A 107 8.96 -10.40 -9.76
N PHE A 108 8.37 -9.79 -10.78
CA PHE A 108 7.21 -8.94 -10.56
C PHE A 108 6.01 -9.77 -10.08
N GLN A 109 5.87 -11.00 -10.60
CA GLN A 109 4.83 -11.91 -10.10
C GLN A 109 5.05 -12.24 -8.63
N GLU A 110 6.30 -12.39 -8.25
CA GLU A 110 6.64 -12.62 -6.85
C GLU A 110 6.21 -11.42 -5.99
N LEU A 111 6.44 -10.20 -6.51
CA LEU A 111 6.00 -8.99 -5.83
C LEU A 111 4.48 -8.99 -5.65
N ILE A 112 3.75 -9.31 -6.71
CA ILE A 112 2.29 -9.35 -6.66
C ILE A 112 1.82 -10.30 -5.56
N GLN A 113 2.40 -11.49 -5.49
CA GLN A 113 2.00 -12.48 -4.50
C GLN A 113 2.26 -12.01 -3.08
N ASN A 114 3.40 -11.39 -2.86
CA ASN A 114 3.73 -10.89 -1.52
C ASN A 114 2.83 -9.74 -1.11
N VAL A 115 2.52 -8.85 -2.04
CA VAL A 115 1.63 -7.73 -1.74
C VAL A 115 0.21 -8.22 -1.47
N ASP A 116 -0.29 -9.16 -2.29
CA ASP A 116 -1.62 -9.70 -2.10
C ASP A 116 -1.76 -10.36 -0.73
N HIS A 117 -0.76 -11.13 -0.34
CA HIS A 117 -0.77 -11.80 0.95
C HIS A 117 -0.81 -10.78 2.10
N HIS A 118 0.03 -9.77 2.02
CA HIS A 118 0.09 -8.72 3.04
C HIS A 118 -1.26 -7.98 3.14
N VAL A 119 -1.83 -7.63 1.99
CA VAL A 119 -3.10 -6.91 1.95
C VAL A 119 -4.21 -7.75 2.58
N GLU A 120 -4.26 -9.04 2.25
CA GLU A 120 -5.28 -9.92 2.79
C GLU A 120 -5.20 -10.01 4.31
N GLU A 121 -4.00 -10.14 4.83
CA GLU A 121 -3.82 -10.24 6.27
C GLU A 121 -4.15 -8.94 6.97
N GLU A 122 -3.73 -7.83 6.38
CA GLU A 122 -4.00 -6.53 6.97
C GLU A 122 -5.49 -6.24 7.02
N GLU A 123 -6.20 -6.54 5.93
CA GLU A 123 -7.64 -6.30 5.88
C GLU A 123 -8.43 -7.27 6.73
N ALA A 124 -7.90 -8.48 6.95
CA ALA A 124 -8.59 -9.47 7.77
C ALA A 124 -8.35 -9.28 9.26
N ASN A 125 -7.19 -8.76 9.65
CA ASN A 125 -6.80 -8.72 11.05
C ASN A 125 -6.57 -7.33 11.62
N MET A 126 -5.71 -6.53 10.97
CA MET A 126 -5.32 -5.24 11.53
C MET A 126 -6.39 -4.17 11.36
N PHE A 127 -6.99 -4.09 10.18
CA PHE A 127 -8.01 -3.06 9.95
C PHE A 127 -9.24 -3.27 10.85
N PRO A 128 -9.77 -4.50 10.99
CA PRO A 128 -10.87 -4.70 11.92
C PRO A 128 -10.50 -4.36 13.37
N LEU A 129 -9.27 -4.66 13.77
CA LEU A 129 -8.79 -4.30 15.10
C LEU A 129 -8.81 -2.77 15.27
N ALA A 130 -8.31 -2.05 14.29
CA ALA A 130 -8.29 -0.59 14.33
C ALA A 130 -9.70 -0.02 14.37
N GLU A 131 -10.59 -0.57 13.57
CA GLU A 131 -11.98 -0.10 13.56
C GLU A 131 -12.67 -0.31 14.90
N ARG A 132 -12.35 -1.41 15.57
CA ARG A 132 -12.94 -1.75 16.85
C ARG A 132 -12.33 -0.95 17.99
N GLU A 133 -11.01 -0.78 17.99
CA GLU A 133 -10.33 -0.21 19.15
C GLU A 133 -9.81 1.21 18.95
N LEU A 134 -9.68 1.67 17.71
CA LEU A 134 -9.15 2.99 17.43
C LEU A 134 -10.15 3.89 16.72
N ALA A 135 -11.45 3.58 16.84
CA ALA A 135 -12.47 4.32 16.12
C ALA A 135 -12.33 5.84 16.28
N ASP A 136 -11.98 6.29 17.48
CA ASP A 136 -11.88 7.72 17.76
C ASP A 136 -10.62 8.35 17.16
N ASN A 137 -9.66 7.53 16.73
CA ASN A 137 -8.39 8.02 16.18
C ASN A 137 -8.34 8.01 14.66
N LEU A 138 -9.23 7.27 14.00
CA LEU A 138 -9.09 6.99 12.59
C LEU A 138 -9.21 8.22 11.70
N GLU A 139 -10.06 9.17 12.06
CA GLU A 139 -10.21 10.39 11.24
C GLU A 139 -8.98 11.26 11.34
N GLU A 140 -8.45 11.41 12.53
CA GLU A 140 -7.23 12.19 12.75
C GLU A 140 -6.04 11.54 12.05
N MET A 141 -5.98 10.21 12.07
CA MET A 141 -4.92 9.51 11.36
C MET A 141 -5.03 9.71 9.86
N ARG A 142 -6.25 9.74 9.32
CA ARG A 142 -6.44 10.02 7.91
C ARG A 142 -5.84 11.38 7.55
N GLU A 143 -6.12 12.38 8.36
CA GLU A 143 -5.59 13.72 8.10
C GLU A 143 -4.07 13.73 8.13
N ALA A 144 -3.49 13.05 9.10
CA ALA A 144 -2.03 12.98 9.19
C ALA A 144 -1.43 12.26 7.98
N MET A 145 -2.08 11.21 7.52
CA MET A 145 -1.60 10.48 6.34
C MET A 145 -1.73 11.32 5.08
N GLN A 146 -2.82 12.07 4.94
CA GLN A 146 -2.99 12.93 3.78
C GLN A 146 -1.92 14.01 3.73
N GLU A 147 -1.57 14.57 4.88
CA GLU A 147 -0.54 15.56 4.98
C GLU A 147 0.83 14.97 4.62
N LEU A 148 1.12 13.80 5.16
CA LEU A 148 2.39 13.12 4.84
C LEU A 148 2.48 12.80 3.36
N LYS A 149 1.39 12.32 2.79
CA LYS A 149 1.37 11.99 1.37
C LYS A 149 1.70 13.20 0.50
N ALA A 150 1.12 14.35 0.85
CA ALA A 150 1.41 15.58 0.12
C ALA A 150 2.90 15.93 0.21
N GLU A 151 3.49 15.77 1.39
CA GLU A 151 4.91 16.05 1.59
C GLU A 151 5.79 15.10 0.78
N LEU A 152 5.41 13.81 0.73
CA LEU A 152 6.19 12.82 0.01
C LEU A 152 6.17 13.06 -1.49
N HIS A 153 5.10 13.66 -2.00
CA HIS A 153 4.98 13.92 -3.43
C HIS A 153 5.49 15.29 -3.82
N GLY A 154 6.17 15.98 -2.91
CA GLY A 154 6.87 17.20 -3.22
C GLY A 154 5.99 18.40 -3.45
N SER A 155 4.85 18.41 -2.83
CA SER A 155 3.90 19.50 -3.04
C SER A 155 4.32 20.79 -2.39
#